data_3a10c06d3b3199da0076f684f235a21d
#
_entry.id   3a10c06d3b3199da0076f684f235a21d
#
_cell.length_a   1.000
_cell.length_b   1.000
_cell.length_c   1.000
_cell.angle_alpha   90.00
_cell.angle_beta   90.00
_cell.angle_gamma   90.00
#
_symmetry.space_group_name_H-M   'P 1'
#
loop_
_entity.id
_entity.type
_entity.pdbx_description
1 polymer ?
#
loop_
_entity_poly.entity_id
_entity_poly.type
_entity_poly.pdbx_seq_one_letter_code
_entity_poly.pdbx_strand_id
1 'polypeptide(L)'
;SYTDAGNKTHYVVLNVSIGLDSKAKDYETKKTTIQNGMKVIVSQVTTEALKYSYNDVTANKTAIEKNLLTYLQDQFQTDVIQSVTLTKILAS
;
A
#
# COMPACT_ATOMS: atom_id res chain seq x y z
N SER A 1 9.57 -8.94 -5.85
CA SER A 1 10.56 -8.97 -6.93
C SER A 1 9.89 -9.14 -8.28
N TYR A 2 10.59 -8.74 -9.31
CA TYR A 2 10.14 -8.80 -10.69
C TYR A 2 11.19 -9.53 -11.53
N THR A 3 10.73 -10.32 -12.50
CA THR A 3 11.62 -10.95 -13.47
C THR A 3 11.30 -10.39 -14.85
N ASP A 4 12.28 -9.82 -15.53
CA ASP A 4 12.09 -9.27 -16.86
C ASP A 4 12.18 -10.34 -17.97
N ALA A 5 12.01 -9.93 -19.23
CA ALA A 5 12.06 -10.85 -20.38
C ALA A 5 13.43 -11.52 -20.55
N GLY A 6 14.50 -10.93 -19.99
CA GLY A 6 15.83 -11.52 -20.01
C GLY A 6 16.14 -12.38 -18.78
N ASN A 7 15.13 -12.74 -17.98
CA ASN A 7 15.24 -13.49 -16.73
C ASN A 7 16.08 -12.78 -15.64
N LYS A 8 16.25 -11.47 -15.75
CA LYS A 8 16.87 -10.69 -14.69
C LYS A 8 15.86 -10.38 -13.60
N THR A 9 16.26 -10.56 -12.36
CA THR A 9 15.42 -10.23 -11.21
C THR A 9 15.63 -8.76 -10.85
N HIS A 10 14.50 -8.06 -10.69
CA HIS A 10 14.47 -6.68 -10.26
C HIS A 10 13.78 -6.58 -8.91
N TYR A 11 14.19 -5.63 -8.09
CA TYR A 11 13.64 -5.41 -6.78
C TYR A 11 13.05 -4.02 -6.67
N VAL A 12 11.88 -3.93 -6.03
CA VAL A 12 11.25 -2.66 -5.70
C VAL A 12 11.05 -2.63 -4.20
N VAL A 13 11.56 -1.60 -3.55
CA VAL A 13 11.36 -1.35 -2.12
C VAL A 13 10.34 -0.23 -2.00
N LEU A 14 9.28 -0.50 -1.25
CA LEU A 14 8.20 0.45 -1.03
C LEU A 14 8.00 0.65 0.47
N ASN A 15 7.98 1.92 0.90
CA ASN A 15 7.53 2.28 2.23
C ASN A 15 6.18 2.97 2.11
N VAL A 16 5.26 2.62 3.00
CA VAL A 16 3.91 3.17 2.97
C VAL A 16 3.58 3.82 4.30
N SER A 17 2.91 4.97 4.24
CA SER A 17 2.36 5.67 5.39
C SER A 17 0.84 5.69 5.28
N ILE A 18 0.16 5.36 6.36
CA ILE A 18 -1.30 5.31 6.41
C ILE A 18 -1.78 6.41 7.36
N GLY A 19 -2.57 7.34 6.81
CA GLY A 19 -3.16 8.44 7.59
C GLY A 19 -4.50 8.03 8.17
N LEU A 20 -4.68 8.24 9.46
CA LEU A 20 -5.91 7.91 10.17
C LEU A 20 -6.59 9.17 10.71
N ASP A 21 -7.93 9.16 10.75
CA ASP A 21 -8.71 10.22 11.37
C ASP A 21 -8.84 9.97 12.87
N SER A 22 -8.07 10.70 13.66
CA SER A 22 -8.07 10.57 15.12
C SER A 22 -9.36 11.07 15.78
N LYS A 23 -10.21 11.75 15.03
CA LYS A 23 -11.50 12.28 15.53
C LYS A 23 -12.66 11.33 15.26
N ALA A 24 -12.44 10.26 14.49
CA ALA A 24 -13.48 9.29 14.21
C ALA A 24 -13.89 8.53 15.47
N LYS A 25 -15.18 8.22 15.59
CA LYS A 25 -15.72 7.53 16.76
C LYS A 25 -15.08 6.17 17.01
N ASP A 26 -14.71 5.46 15.94
CA ASP A 26 -14.13 4.14 16.00
C ASP A 26 -12.60 4.14 15.87
N TYR A 27 -11.96 5.31 16.03
CA TYR A 27 -10.52 5.48 15.84
C TYR A 27 -9.69 4.48 16.65
N GLU A 28 -9.92 4.41 17.98
CA GLU A 28 -9.10 3.54 18.86
C GLU A 28 -9.25 2.06 18.51
N THR A 29 -10.48 1.63 18.25
CA THR A 29 -10.76 0.23 17.87
C THR A 29 -10.12 -0.10 16.52
N LYS A 30 -10.32 0.75 15.52
CA LYS A 30 -9.81 0.50 14.17
C LYS A 30 -8.31 0.65 14.09
N LYS A 31 -7.73 1.57 14.82
CA LYS A 31 -6.27 1.69 14.92
C LYS A 31 -5.62 0.38 15.35
N THR A 32 -6.14 -0.24 16.40
CA THR A 32 -5.65 -1.54 16.87
C THR A 32 -5.85 -2.62 15.81
N THR A 33 -7.02 -2.67 15.19
CA THR A 33 -7.31 -3.65 14.13
C THR A 33 -6.34 -3.49 12.96
N ILE A 34 -6.07 -2.26 12.53
CA ILE A 34 -5.14 -1.97 11.45
C ILE A 34 -3.71 -2.37 11.83
N GLN A 35 -3.27 -2.04 13.05
CA GLN A 35 -1.95 -2.43 13.54
C GLN A 35 -1.78 -3.95 13.54
N ASN A 36 -2.80 -4.68 13.98
CA ASN A 36 -2.79 -6.14 13.98
C ASN A 36 -2.85 -6.73 12.56
N GLY A 37 -3.36 -5.97 11.60
CA GLY A 37 -3.47 -6.38 10.20
C GLY A 37 -2.31 -5.94 9.31
N MET A 38 -1.20 -5.48 9.86
CA MET A 38 -0.09 -4.93 9.04
C MET A 38 0.48 -5.93 8.04
N LYS A 39 0.49 -7.22 8.35
CA LYS A 39 0.95 -8.24 7.39
C LYS A 39 0.08 -8.29 6.15
N VAL A 40 -1.24 -8.16 6.33
CA VAL A 40 -2.21 -8.12 5.22
C VAL A 40 -1.97 -6.86 4.38
N ILE A 41 -1.75 -5.73 5.04
CA ILE A 41 -1.49 -4.45 4.37
C ILE A 41 -0.22 -4.53 3.53
N VAL A 42 0.87 -5.03 4.10
CA VAL A 42 2.15 -5.18 3.38
C VAL A 42 1.99 -6.12 2.18
N SER A 43 1.26 -7.22 2.35
CA SER A 43 0.97 -8.15 1.25
C SER A 43 0.20 -7.46 0.13
N GLN A 44 -0.78 -6.62 0.46
CA GLN A 44 -1.56 -5.90 -0.55
C GLN A 44 -0.74 -4.83 -1.26
N VAL A 45 0.15 -4.14 -0.56
CA VAL A 45 1.07 -3.19 -1.18
C VAL A 45 1.90 -3.89 -2.27
N THR A 46 2.43 -5.07 -1.95
CA THR A 46 3.20 -5.88 -2.89
C THR A 46 2.32 -6.28 -4.09
N THR A 47 1.11 -6.75 -3.84
CA THR A 47 0.17 -7.16 -4.89
C THR A 47 -0.14 -6.01 -5.84
N GLU A 48 -0.40 -4.81 -5.33
CA GLU A 48 -0.65 -3.64 -6.15
C GLU A 48 0.56 -3.26 -6.99
N ALA A 49 1.76 -3.27 -6.39
CA ALA A 49 2.99 -2.92 -7.11
C ALA A 49 3.27 -3.90 -8.24
N LEU A 50 3.00 -5.19 -8.04
CA LEU A 50 3.25 -6.22 -9.05
C LEU A 50 2.34 -6.14 -10.27
N LYS A 51 1.30 -5.32 -10.26
CA LYS A 51 0.46 -5.06 -11.45
C LYS A 51 1.19 -4.23 -12.50
N TYR A 52 2.30 -3.58 -12.13
CA TYR A 52 3.10 -2.72 -13.00
C TYR A 52 4.49 -3.32 -13.17
N SER A 53 5.16 -3.04 -14.29
CA SER A 53 6.56 -3.40 -14.41
C SER A 53 7.41 -2.58 -13.43
N TYR A 54 8.57 -3.10 -13.04
CA TYR A 54 9.39 -2.49 -12.00
C TYR A 54 9.76 -1.01 -12.28
N ASN A 55 9.89 -0.66 -13.56
CA ASN A 55 10.23 0.71 -13.97
C ASN A 55 9.00 1.62 -14.09
N ASP A 56 7.79 1.09 -13.96
CA ASP A 56 6.55 1.86 -14.07
C ASP A 56 5.91 2.16 -12.72
N VAL A 57 6.42 1.57 -11.63
CA VAL A 57 5.84 1.74 -10.29
C VAL A 57 5.85 3.21 -9.88
N THR A 58 6.97 3.92 -10.08
CA THR A 58 7.07 5.33 -9.72
C THR A 58 6.10 6.19 -10.53
N ALA A 59 5.96 5.92 -11.82
CA ALA A 59 5.05 6.67 -12.69
C ALA A 59 3.58 6.45 -12.31
N ASN A 60 3.27 5.33 -11.66
CA ASN A 60 1.91 4.97 -11.25
C ASN A 60 1.66 5.12 -9.76
N LYS A 61 2.52 5.87 -9.06
CA LYS A 61 2.44 6.08 -7.61
C LYS A 61 1.05 6.49 -7.15
N THR A 62 0.45 7.49 -7.78
CA THR A 62 -0.86 8.01 -7.39
C THR A 62 -1.96 6.96 -7.57
N ALA A 63 -1.93 6.21 -8.67
CA ALA A 63 -2.90 5.13 -8.92
C ALA A 63 -2.77 4.01 -7.88
N ILE A 64 -1.55 3.64 -7.53
CA ILE A 64 -1.28 2.62 -6.52
C ILE A 64 -1.81 3.08 -5.15
N GLU A 65 -1.52 4.32 -4.77
CA GLU A 65 -2.01 4.89 -3.51
C GLU A 65 -3.53 4.89 -3.43
N LYS A 66 -4.19 5.30 -4.51
CA LYS A 66 -5.66 5.34 -4.58
C LYS A 66 -6.26 3.94 -4.46
N ASN A 67 -5.72 2.98 -5.17
CA ASN A 67 -6.21 1.60 -5.14
C ASN A 67 -6.02 0.97 -3.76
N LEU A 68 -4.89 1.25 -3.12
CA LEU A 68 -4.62 0.79 -1.76
C LEU A 68 -5.59 1.40 -0.75
N LEU A 69 -5.86 2.70 -0.86
CA LEU A 69 -6.81 3.37 0.03
C LEU A 69 -8.19 2.72 -0.07
N THR A 70 -8.70 2.53 -1.29
CA THR A 70 -10.01 1.92 -1.52
C THR A 70 -10.04 0.49 -0.96
N TYR A 71 -9.00 -0.29 -1.23
CA TYR A 71 -8.91 -1.65 -0.73
C TYR A 71 -8.93 -1.70 0.80
N LEU A 72 -8.14 -0.85 1.45
CA LEU A 72 -8.03 -0.86 2.91
C LEU A 72 -9.31 -0.38 3.59
N GLN A 73 -9.96 0.66 3.04
CA GLN A 73 -11.25 1.11 3.56
C GLN A 73 -12.31 0.02 3.46
N ASP A 74 -12.32 -0.72 2.38
CA ASP A 74 -13.24 -1.84 2.18
C ASP A 74 -12.89 -3.01 3.10
N GLN A 75 -11.62 -3.38 3.17
CA GLN A 75 -11.14 -4.53 3.96
C GLN A 75 -11.40 -4.33 5.46
N PHE A 76 -11.15 -3.14 5.98
CA PHE A 76 -11.35 -2.82 7.39
C PHE A 76 -12.72 -2.23 7.69
N GLN A 77 -13.55 -2.02 6.66
CA GLN A 77 -14.92 -1.50 6.76
C GLN A 77 -14.99 -0.23 7.61
N THR A 78 -14.15 0.76 7.26
CA THR A 78 -14.07 2.00 8.03
C THR A 78 -13.58 3.15 7.18
N ASP A 79 -14.04 4.35 7.51
CA ASP A 79 -13.55 5.61 6.96
C ASP A 79 -12.42 6.22 7.80
N VAL A 80 -11.97 5.52 8.84
CA VAL A 80 -10.86 5.98 9.68
C VAL A 80 -9.59 6.13 8.86
N ILE A 81 -9.37 5.25 7.87
CA ILE A 81 -8.23 5.36 6.96
C ILE A 81 -8.53 6.46 5.94
N GLN A 82 -7.79 7.56 6.01
CA GLN A 82 -8.01 8.72 5.14
C GLN A 82 -7.03 8.82 4.00
N SER A 83 -5.84 8.27 4.16
CA SER A 83 -4.81 8.35 3.12
C SER A 83 -3.86 7.18 3.16
N VAL A 84 -3.33 6.86 1.99
CA VAL A 84 -2.21 5.93 1.83
C VAL A 84 -1.19 6.65 0.96
N THR A 85 0.03 6.78 1.47
CA THR A 85 1.12 7.48 0.78
C THR A 85 2.32 6.56 0.66
N LEU A 86 2.84 6.43 -0.54
CA LEU A 86 4.12 5.77 -0.77
C LEU A 86 5.23 6.78 -0.48
N THR A 87 5.92 6.61 0.65
CA THR A 87 6.94 7.56 1.10
C THR A 87 8.31 7.27 0.52
N LYS A 88 8.52 6.07 0.00
CA LYS A 88 9.77 5.68 -0.62
C LYS A 88 9.51 4.63 -1.69
N ILE A 89 10.06 4.86 -2.88
CA ILE A 89 10.04 3.91 -3.98
C ILE A 89 11.47 3.76 -4.49
N LEU A 90 12.05 2.58 -4.34
CA LEU A 90 13.37 2.26 -4.90
C LEU A 90 13.20 1.07 -5.83
N ALA A 91 13.66 1.23 -7.06
CA ALA A 91 13.65 0.17 -8.07
C ALA A 91 15.08 -0.10 -8.54
N SER A 92 15.44 -1.37 -8.66
CA SER A 92 16.77 -1.76 -9.10
C SER A 92 16.75 -2.88 -10.13
#